data_eaf66f8a008e3e20e43668fc96965216
#
_entry.id   eaf66f8a008e3e20e43668fc96965216
#
_cell.length_a   1.000
_cell.length_b   1.000
_cell.length_c   1.000
_cell.angle_alpha   90.00
_cell.angle_beta   90.00
_cell.angle_gamma   90.00
#
_symmetry.space_group_name_H-M   'P 1'
#
loop_
_entity.id
_entity.type
_entity.pdbx_description
1 polymer ?
#
loop_
_entity_poly.entity_id
_entity_poly.type
_entity_poly.pdbx_seq_one_letter_code
_entity_poly.pdbx_strand_id
1 'polypeptide(L)'
;MERKNAWKTYSAEQLDELHYLCEGYKAYISDNKTERECCDAAVEMAREAGYVELGEAIAAGKELKAGDKVYVVNRGKSLMLVNLGTDDLEAGVNILGAHIDSPRMDLKQNPLEEKNDLLTLDTHYYGGIKKYQWVTIPLAIHGVVAKKDGSIVNVCVGEDEGDHVFCVTDLLIHLSQEQLTKEAS
;
A
#
# COMPACT_ATOMS: atom_id res chain seq x y z
N MET A 1 13.77 -33.01 7.25
CA MET A 1 12.31 -33.22 7.06
C MET A 1 11.91 -32.47 5.80
N GLU A 2 11.58 -33.18 4.72
CA GLU A 2 11.16 -32.56 3.47
C GLU A 2 9.69 -32.13 3.60
N ARG A 3 9.41 -30.83 3.44
CA ARG A 3 8.03 -30.32 3.47
C ARG A 3 7.36 -30.64 2.13
N LYS A 4 6.20 -31.27 2.17
CA LYS A 4 5.40 -31.48 0.96
C LYS A 4 4.96 -30.15 0.37
N ASN A 5 5.02 -30.03 -0.94
CA ASN A 5 4.50 -28.86 -1.65
C ASN A 5 2.98 -28.79 -1.51
N ALA A 6 2.47 -27.69 -0.95
CA ALA A 6 1.04 -27.50 -0.68
C ALA A 6 0.17 -27.62 -1.95
N TRP A 7 0.63 -27.15 -3.09
CA TRP A 7 -0.07 -27.29 -4.38
C TRP A 7 -0.38 -28.76 -4.76
N LYS A 8 0.40 -29.70 -4.24
CA LYS A 8 0.21 -31.14 -4.49
C LYS A 8 -0.68 -31.82 -3.45
N THR A 9 -1.07 -31.12 -2.40
CA THR A 9 -1.81 -31.65 -1.26
C THR A 9 -3.17 -31.03 -1.06
N TYR A 10 -3.44 -29.88 -1.67
CA TYR A 10 -4.74 -29.22 -1.59
C TYR A 10 -5.80 -29.98 -2.36
N SER A 11 -7.01 -30.05 -1.80
CA SER A 11 -8.22 -30.51 -2.52
C SER A 11 -8.67 -29.46 -3.55
N ALA A 12 -9.62 -29.81 -4.40
CA ALA A 12 -10.19 -28.87 -5.36
C ALA A 12 -10.84 -27.67 -4.65
N GLU A 13 -11.60 -27.92 -3.59
CA GLU A 13 -12.27 -26.91 -2.78
C GLU A 13 -11.24 -25.95 -2.14
N GLN A 14 -10.13 -26.48 -1.61
CA GLN A 14 -9.07 -25.66 -1.04
C GLN A 14 -8.34 -24.80 -2.09
N LEU A 15 -8.23 -25.30 -3.32
CA LEU A 15 -7.69 -24.50 -4.44
C LEU A 15 -8.66 -23.38 -4.84
N ASP A 16 -9.96 -23.63 -4.85
CA ASP A 16 -10.96 -22.60 -5.13
C ASP A 16 -10.97 -21.51 -4.05
N GLU A 17 -10.89 -21.87 -2.76
CA GLU A 17 -10.73 -20.92 -1.67
C GLU A 17 -9.44 -20.09 -1.80
N LEU A 18 -8.33 -20.73 -2.17
CA LEU A 18 -7.06 -20.06 -2.42
C LEU A 18 -7.17 -19.05 -3.56
N HIS A 19 -7.79 -19.45 -4.68
CA HIS A 19 -7.99 -18.55 -5.81
C HIS A 19 -8.87 -17.35 -5.43
N TYR A 20 -9.96 -17.57 -4.70
CA TYR A 20 -10.81 -16.51 -4.21
C TYR A 20 -10.02 -15.51 -3.33
N LEU A 21 -9.22 -16.02 -2.39
CA LEU A 21 -8.35 -15.18 -1.55
C LEU A 21 -7.33 -14.38 -2.39
N CYS A 22 -6.71 -15.02 -3.39
CA CYS A 22 -5.75 -14.36 -4.27
C CYS A 22 -6.39 -13.25 -5.11
N GLU A 23 -7.61 -13.44 -5.63
CA GLU A 23 -8.32 -12.40 -6.37
C GLU A 23 -8.67 -11.21 -5.47
N GLY A 24 -9.13 -11.46 -4.24
CA GLY A 24 -9.36 -10.40 -3.25
C GLY A 24 -8.07 -9.64 -2.90
N TYR A 25 -6.96 -10.34 -2.74
CA TYR A 25 -5.66 -9.71 -2.49
C TYR A 25 -5.18 -8.87 -3.69
N LYS A 26 -5.34 -9.37 -4.91
CA LYS A 26 -5.00 -8.61 -6.13
C LYS A 26 -5.82 -7.33 -6.24
N ALA A 27 -7.12 -7.38 -5.98
CA ALA A 27 -7.96 -6.20 -5.94
C ALA A 27 -7.47 -5.21 -4.88
N TYR A 28 -7.23 -5.69 -3.65
CA TYR A 28 -6.74 -4.85 -2.56
C TYR A 28 -5.45 -4.09 -2.92
N ILE A 29 -4.43 -4.76 -3.46
CA ILE A 29 -3.16 -4.09 -3.83
C ILE A 29 -3.26 -3.27 -5.11
N SER A 30 -4.25 -3.55 -5.98
CA SER A 30 -4.49 -2.76 -7.19
C SER A 30 -5.19 -1.44 -6.88
N ASP A 31 -6.09 -1.44 -5.90
CA ASP A 31 -6.86 -0.25 -5.54
C ASP A 31 -6.13 0.65 -4.53
N ASN A 32 -5.15 0.13 -3.80
CA ASN A 32 -4.46 0.83 -2.72
C ASN A 32 -2.96 0.92 -3.01
N LYS A 33 -2.51 2.08 -3.49
CA LYS A 33 -1.13 2.32 -3.95
C LYS A 33 -0.19 2.89 -2.89
N THR A 34 -0.76 3.47 -1.81
CA THR A 34 -0.01 4.12 -0.74
C THR A 34 -0.34 3.50 0.62
N GLU A 35 0.53 3.74 1.61
CA GLU A 35 0.30 3.28 2.98
C GLU A 35 -1.01 3.83 3.57
N ARG A 36 -1.43 5.04 3.15
CA ARG A 36 -2.68 5.64 3.61
C ARG A 36 -3.88 4.89 3.07
N GLU A 37 -3.91 4.66 1.76
CA GLU A 37 -4.97 3.91 1.10
C GLU A 37 -5.06 2.48 1.64
N CYS A 38 -3.92 1.80 1.80
CA CYS A 38 -3.88 0.47 2.43
C CYS A 38 -4.42 0.48 3.87
N CYS A 39 -4.06 1.50 4.66
CA CYS A 39 -4.54 1.65 6.03
C CYS A 39 -6.05 1.89 6.06
N ASP A 40 -6.56 2.79 5.23
CA ASP A 40 -7.98 3.13 5.17
C ASP A 40 -8.82 1.91 4.72
N ALA A 41 -8.40 1.22 3.65
CA ALA A 41 -9.06 -0.01 3.19
C ALA A 41 -9.04 -1.11 4.27
N ALA A 42 -7.91 -1.30 4.96
CA ALA A 42 -7.83 -2.27 6.05
C ALA A 42 -8.71 -1.91 7.25
N VAL A 43 -8.91 -0.61 7.54
CA VAL A 43 -9.85 -0.15 8.57
C VAL A 43 -11.29 -0.49 8.18
N GLU A 44 -11.69 -0.27 6.93
CA GLU A 44 -13.03 -0.65 6.47
C GLU A 44 -13.26 -2.16 6.61
N MET A 45 -12.31 -2.97 6.15
CA MET A 45 -12.38 -4.43 6.31
C MET A 45 -12.46 -4.84 7.80
N ALA A 46 -11.72 -4.16 8.67
CA ALA A 46 -11.74 -4.41 10.10
C ALA A 46 -13.12 -4.08 10.71
N ARG A 47 -13.72 -2.95 10.34
CA ARG A 47 -15.07 -2.56 10.77
C ARG A 47 -16.13 -3.56 10.33
N GLU A 48 -16.08 -4.01 9.09
CA GLU A 48 -16.96 -5.07 8.58
C GLU A 48 -16.80 -6.39 9.36
N ALA A 49 -15.57 -6.68 9.80
CA ALA A 49 -15.27 -7.84 10.65
C ALA A 49 -15.60 -7.63 12.14
N GLY A 50 -16.19 -6.49 12.50
CA GLY A 50 -16.65 -6.17 13.86
C GLY A 50 -15.58 -5.60 14.79
N TYR A 51 -14.48 -5.08 14.27
CA TYR A 51 -13.52 -4.33 15.07
C TYR A 51 -14.03 -2.91 15.37
N VAL A 52 -13.72 -2.40 16.54
CA VAL A 52 -14.05 -1.05 17.01
C VAL A 52 -12.75 -0.28 17.25
N GLU A 53 -12.74 1.00 16.94
CA GLU A 53 -11.59 1.86 17.24
C GLU A 53 -11.35 1.92 18.75
N LEU A 54 -10.11 1.72 19.18
CA LEU A 54 -9.77 1.62 20.61
C LEU A 54 -10.07 2.91 21.38
N GLY A 55 -9.81 4.07 20.79
CA GLY A 55 -10.12 5.36 21.42
C GLY A 55 -11.62 5.58 21.61
N GLU A 56 -12.44 5.16 20.65
CA GLU A 56 -13.91 5.18 20.79
C GLU A 56 -14.38 4.26 21.91
N ALA A 57 -13.82 3.05 22.01
CA ALA A 57 -14.13 2.11 23.08
C ALA A 57 -13.76 2.68 24.47
N ILE A 58 -12.59 3.31 24.58
CA ILE A 58 -12.13 3.99 25.81
C ILE A 58 -13.06 5.16 26.17
N ALA A 59 -13.39 6.02 25.21
CA ALA A 59 -14.27 7.16 25.42
C ALA A 59 -15.68 6.74 25.87
N ALA A 60 -16.15 5.59 25.40
CA ALA A 60 -17.41 5.00 25.82
C ALA A 60 -17.34 4.28 27.17
N GLY A 61 -16.18 4.22 27.81
CA GLY A 61 -15.97 3.49 29.07
C GLY A 61 -16.17 1.97 28.92
N LYS A 62 -15.96 1.42 27.71
CA LYS A 62 -16.15 0.01 27.46
C LYS A 62 -15.03 -0.80 28.12
N GLU A 63 -15.39 -1.69 29.03
CA GLU A 63 -14.47 -2.71 29.52
C GLU A 63 -14.30 -3.79 28.46
N LEU A 64 -13.05 -3.98 28.02
CA LEU A 64 -12.72 -4.98 27.02
C LEU A 64 -12.62 -6.37 27.64
N LYS A 65 -13.13 -7.38 26.96
CA LYS A 65 -13.17 -8.78 27.40
C LYS A 65 -12.80 -9.72 26.28
N ALA A 66 -12.59 -10.97 26.62
CA ALA A 66 -12.31 -12.03 25.65
C ALA A 66 -13.33 -12.05 24.51
N GLY A 67 -12.85 -12.12 23.29
CA GLY A 67 -13.63 -12.05 22.06
C GLY A 67 -13.87 -10.64 21.51
N ASP A 68 -13.56 -9.58 22.27
CA ASP A 68 -13.60 -8.22 21.74
C ASP A 68 -12.50 -7.99 20.71
N LYS A 69 -12.84 -7.20 19.71
CA LYS A 69 -11.96 -6.85 18.60
C LYS A 69 -11.80 -5.33 18.58
N VAL A 70 -10.56 -4.88 18.62
CA VAL A 70 -10.25 -3.44 18.55
C VAL A 70 -9.15 -3.17 17.55
N TYR A 71 -9.13 -1.95 17.01
CA TYR A 71 -8.05 -1.50 16.15
C TYR A 71 -7.53 -0.12 16.58
N VAL A 72 -6.30 0.17 16.18
CA VAL A 72 -5.65 1.48 16.36
C VAL A 72 -4.97 1.86 15.06
N VAL A 73 -5.22 3.08 14.62
CA VAL A 73 -4.52 3.69 13.47
C VAL A 73 -3.46 4.64 13.98
N ASN A 74 -2.23 4.51 13.48
CA ASN A 74 -1.16 5.43 13.79
C ASN A 74 -0.85 6.32 12.59
N ARG A 75 -1.20 7.62 12.69
CA ARG A 75 -0.94 8.67 11.69
C ARG A 75 -1.48 8.36 10.28
N GLY A 76 -2.49 7.50 10.15
CA GLY A 76 -3.05 7.08 8.86
C GLY A 76 -2.08 6.29 7.98
N LYS A 77 -1.03 5.69 8.55
CA LYS A 77 0.01 4.96 7.79
C LYS A 77 0.39 3.60 8.37
N SER A 78 -0.13 3.27 9.53
CA SER A 78 0.00 1.95 10.13
C SER A 78 -1.21 1.61 10.96
N LEU A 79 -1.50 0.35 11.06
CA LEU A 79 -2.69 -0.20 11.69
C LEU A 79 -2.30 -1.36 12.60
N MET A 80 -2.89 -1.43 13.76
CA MET A 80 -2.84 -2.59 14.63
C MET A 80 -4.26 -3.10 14.87
N LEU A 81 -4.49 -4.38 14.65
CA LEU A 81 -5.72 -5.09 14.96
C LEU A 81 -5.45 -6.03 16.13
N VAL A 82 -6.32 -6.01 17.13
CA VAL A 82 -6.22 -6.86 18.31
C VAL A 82 -7.51 -7.64 18.48
N ASN A 83 -7.39 -8.95 18.55
CA ASN A 83 -8.46 -9.85 18.92
C ASN A 83 -8.12 -10.40 20.32
N LEU A 84 -8.91 -10.04 21.31
CA LEU A 84 -8.67 -10.46 22.69
C LEU A 84 -9.04 -11.94 22.88
N GLY A 85 -8.04 -12.71 23.25
CA GLY A 85 -8.19 -14.14 23.58
C GLY A 85 -8.81 -14.35 24.96
N THR A 86 -8.86 -15.62 25.36
CA THR A 86 -9.33 -16.06 26.69
C THR A 86 -8.24 -16.11 27.74
N ASP A 87 -6.98 -16.20 27.30
CA ASP A 87 -5.83 -16.28 28.20
C ASP A 87 -5.35 -14.88 28.61
N ASP A 88 -4.74 -14.77 29.77
CA ASP A 88 -4.15 -13.53 30.23
C ASP A 88 -3.05 -13.05 29.27
N LEU A 89 -2.95 -11.75 29.07
CA LEU A 89 -1.93 -11.15 28.22
C LEU A 89 -0.50 -11.48 28.67
N GLU A 90 -0.31 -11.72 29.98
CA GLU A 90 0.97 -12.15 30.56
C GLU A 90 1.40 -13.55 30.09
N ALA A 91 0.45 -14.38 29.64
CA ALA A 91 0.75 -15.68 29.05
C ALA A 91 1.38 -15.59 27.64
N GLY A 92 1.34 -14.41 27.07
CA GLY A 92 1.89 -14.10 25.75
C GLY A 92 0.84 -13.78 24.71
N VAL A 93 1.30 -13.32 23.53
CA VAL A 93 0.44 -12.95 22.40
C VAL A 93 1.00 -13.54 21.09
N ASN A 94 0.12 -13.79 20.15
CA ASN A 94 0.50 -14.13 18.79
C ASN A 94 0.51 -12.83 17.96
N ILE A 95 1.65 -12.49 17.36
CA ILE A 95 1.81 -11.30 16.53
C ILE A 95 2.01 -11.72 15.08
N LEU A 96 1.14 -11.22 14.20
CA LEU A 96 1.30 -11.28 12.75
C LEU A 96 1.67 -9.88 12.26
N GLY A 97 2.81 -9.74 11.62
CA GLY A 97 3.30 -8.47 11.11
C GLY A 97 3.52 -8.52 9.61
N ALA A 98 3.11 -7.46 8.92
CA ALA A 98 3.37 -7.26 7.51
C ALA A 98 3.60 -5.77 7.22
N HIS A 99 4.43 -5.46 6.23
CA HIS A 99 4.53 -4.09 5.72
C HIS A 99 3.37 -3.79 4.77
N ILE A 100 2.99 -2.52 4.66
CA ILE A 100 1.93 -2.02 3.78
C ILE A 100 2.44 -0.99 2.76
N ASP A 101 3.72 -0.62 2.83
CA ASP A 101 4.38 0.22 1.85
C ASP A 101 4.80 -0.59 0.61
N SER A 102 4.88 0.11 -0.53
CA SER A 102 5.32 -0.46 -1.80
C SER A 102 6.38 0.43 -2.45
N PRO A 103 7.31 -0.14 -3.24
CA PRO A 103 8.24 0.66 -4.03
C PRO A 103 7.49 1.61 -4.98
N ARG A 104 7.94 2.86 -5.03
CA ARG A 104 7.33 3.93 -5.83
C ARG A 104 8.32 5.04 -6.14
N MET A 105 7.88 6.02 -6.90
CA MET A 105 8.56 7.31 -7.03
C MET A 105 7.82 8.37 -6.22
N ASP A 106 8.52 8.98 -5.25
CA ASP A 106 7.98 10.10 -4.46
C ASP A 106 8.33 11.43 -5.11
N LEU A 107 7.40 12.39 -5.08
CA LEU A 107 7.67 13.76 -5.46
C LEU A 107 8.57 14.42 -4.41
N LYS A 108 9.58 15.17 -4.85
CA LYS A 108 10.39 16.02 -3.97
C LYS A 108 9.59 17.21 -3.45
N GLN A 109 10.12 17.94 -2.46
CA GLN A 109 9.44 19.07 -1.80
C GLN A 109 9.06 20.21 -2.77
N ASN A 110 9.88 20.44 -3.80
CA ASN A 110 9.62 21.40 -4.86
C ASN A 110 9.69 20.65 -6.20
N PRO A 111 8.63 19.91 -6.55
CA PRO A 111 8.72 18.92 -7.63
C PRO A 111 8.62 19.54 -9.03
N LEU A 112 8.03 20.72 -9.15
CA LEU A 112 7.74 21.32 -10.46
C LEU A 112 9.01 21.98 -11.04
N GLU A 113 9.44 21.48 -12.19
CA GLU A 113 10.51 22.09 -12.99
C GLU A 113 10.00 22.38 -14.40
N GLU A 114 10.20 23.62 -14.84
CA GLU A 114 9.94 24.04 -16.21
C GLU A 114 11.27 24.25 -16.94
N LYS A 115 11.51 23.48 -17.98
CA LYS A 115 12.72 23.56 -18.79
C LYS A 115 12.41 23.22 -20.24
N ASN A 116 12.84 24.09 -21.16
CA ASN A 116 12.63 23.91 -22.61
C ASN A 116 11.16 23.73 -23.00
N ASP A 117 10.26 24.53 -22.40
CA ASP A 117 8.81 24.47 -22.60
C ASP A 117 8.16 23.13 -22.20
N LEU A 118 8.86 22.35 -21.39
CA LEU A 118 8.36 21.13 -20.79
C LEU A 118 8.25 21.29 -19.28
N LEU A 119 7.10 20.87 -18.75
CA LEU A 119 6.89 20.76 -17.31
C LEU A 119 7.23 19.33 -16.88
N THR A 120 8.14 19.22 -15.92
CA THR A 120 8.56 17.93 -15.34
C THR A 120 8.35 17.92 -13.83
N LEU A 121 8.21 16.73 -13.28
CA LEU A 121 8.11 16.48 -11.85
C LEU A 121 9.42 15.84 -11.35
N ASP A 122 10.14 16.56 -10.50
CA ASP A 122 11.35 16.01 -9.87
C ASP A 122 10.95 14.99 -8.79
N THR A 123 11.52 13.80 -8.90
CA THR A 123 11.18 12.64 -8.07
C THR A 123 12.40 12.00 -7.46
N HIS A 124 12.19 11.21 -6.43
CA HIS A 124 13.15 10.19 -5.98
C HIS A 124 12.43 8.86 -5.77
N TYR A 125 13.16 7.76 -5.91
CA TYR A 125 12.58 6.45 -5.65
C TYR A 125 12.52 6.14 -4.15
N TYR A 126 11.47 5.40 -3.76
CA TYR A 126 11.30 4.84 -2.44
C TYR A 126 11.34 3.31 -2.52
N GLY A 127 12.11 2.68 -1.62
CA GLY A 127 12.36 1.24 -1.67
C GLY A 127 13.31 0.84 -2.79
N GLY A 128 13.43 -0.45 -3.04
CA GLY A 128 14.26 -0.99 -4.12
C GLY A 128 13.48 -1.06 -5.42
N ILE A 129 13.93 -0.36 -6.46
CA ILE A 129 13.36 -0.42 -7.81
C ILE A 129 14.41 -0.79 -8.84
N LYS A 130 13.99 -1.49 -9.87
CA LYS A 130 14.76 -1.63 -11.12
C LYS A 130 14.34 -0.52 -12.05
N LYS A 131 15.14 0.53 -12.17
CA LYS A 131 14.79 1.78 -12.89
C LYS A 131 14.31 1.55 -14.31
N TYR A 132 14.89 0.57 -15.02
CA TYR A 132 14.50 0.26 -16.40
C TYR A 132 13.05 -0.24 -16.55
N GLN A 133 12.41 -0.72 -15.46
CA GLN A 133 11.02 -1.16 -15.48
C GLN A 133 10.02 0.00 -15.40
N TRP A 134 10.48 1.20 -15.05
CA TRP A 134 9.64 2.38 -14.81
C TRP A 134 9.55 3.33 -16.00
N VAL A 135 10.43 3.14 -17.01
CA VAL A 135 10.42 3.99 -18.20
C VAL A 135 9.29 3.59 -19.14
N THR A 136 8.69 4.59 -19.79
CA THR A 136 7.65 4.46 -20.83
C THR A 136 6.34 3.80 -20.41
N ILE A 137 6.13 3.52 -19.14
CA ILE A 137 4.84 3.03 -18.64
C ILE A 137 3.97 4.19 -18.14
N PRO A 138 2.63 4.10 -18.26
CA PRO A 138 1.74 5.09 -17.65
C PRO A 138 1.82 5.00 -16.12
N LEU A 139 1.91 6.16 -15.48
CA LEU A 139 1.98 6.31 -14.03
C LEU A 139 0.86 7.23 -13.56
N ALA A 140 0.32 6.95 -12.38
CA ALA A 140 -0.63 7.78 -11.67
C ALA A 140 0.04 8.47 -10.47
N ILE A 141 -0.55 9.57 -10.02
CA ILE A 141 -0.15 10.27 -8.78
C ILE A 141 -1.20 9.98 -7.72
N HIS A 142 -0.76 9.41 -6.61
CA HIS A 142 -1.54 9.19 -5.39
C HIS A 142 -0.90 9.93 -4.23
N GLY A 143 -1.71 10.49 -3.35
CA GLY A 143 -1.19 11.12 -2.15
C GLY A 143 -2.15 12.09 -1.50
N VAL A 144 -1.62 12.90 -0.60
CA VAL A 144 -2.39 13.93 0.12
C VAL A 144 -1.66 15.25 0.13
N VAL A 145 -2.41 16.33 0.06
CA VAL A 145 -1.90 17.69 0.25
C VAL A 145 -2.45 18.23 1.56
N ALA A 146 -1.56 18.46 2.53
CA ALA A 146 -1.90 19.15 3.76
C ALA A 146 -1.81 20.68 3.53
N LYS A 147 -2.94 21.36 3.60
CA LYS A 147 -3.02 22.80 3.43
C LYS A 147 -2.65 23.55 4.71
N LYS A 148 -2.32 24.84 4.56
CA LYS A 148 -1.95 25.72 5.70
C LYS A 148 -3.06 25.89 6.74
N ASP A 149 -4.30 25.72 6.36
CA ASP A 149 -5.47 25.75 7.25
C ASP A 149 -5.71 24.43 8.01
N GLY A 150 -4.84 23.43 7.81
CA GLY A 150 -4.92 22.10 8.42
C GLY A 150 -5.82 21.12 7.66
N SER A 151 -6.52 21.56 6.60
CA SER A 151 -7.31 20.64 5.77
C SER A 151 -6.42 19.75 4.90
N ILE A 152 -6.92 18.54 4.61
CA ILE A 152 -6.24 17.55 3.78
C ILE A 152 -7.05 17.37 2.50
N VAL A 153 -6.36 17.37 1.37
CA VAL A 153 -6.92 17.05 0.06
C VAL A 153 -6.29 15.75 -0.42
N ASN A 154 -7.11 14.78 -0.72
CA ASN A 154 -6.66 13.54 -1.37
C ASN A 154 -6.43 13.83 -2.85
N VAL A 155 -5.36 13.28 -3.40
CA VAL A 155 -4.97 13.38 -4.80
C VAL A 155 -4.90 11.98 -5.38
N CYS A 156 -5.66 11.76 -6.45
CA CYS A 156 -5.57 10.59 -7.30
C CYS A 156 -5.75 11.09 -8.73
N VAL A 157 -4.71 10.98 -9.56
CA VAL A 157 -4.74 11.44 -10.96
C VAL A 157 -4.04 10.39 -11.81
N GLY A 158 -4.72 9.90 -12.83
CA GLY A 158 -4.19 8.92 -13.79
C GLY A 158 -4.77 7.51 -13.64
N GLU A 159 -5.79 7.32 -12.78
CA GLU A 159 -6.48 6.04 -12.62
C GLU A 159 -7.84 6.00 -13.36
N ASP A 160 -8.51 7.13 -13.49
CA ASP A 160 -9.82 7.20 -14.16
C ASP A 160 -9.67 7.20 -15.69
N GLU A 161 -10.66 6.64 -16.39
CA GLU A 161 -10.71 6.64 -17.84
C GLU A 161 -10.77 8.09 -18.37
N GLY A 162 -9.77 8.46 -19.17
CA GLY A 162 -9.64 9.81 -19.70
C GLY A 162 -8.74 10.74 -18.88
N ASP A 163 -8.24 10.31 -17.75
CA ASP A 163 -7.23 11.05 -17.00
C ASP A 163 -5.93 11.21 -17.79
N HIS A 164 -5.24 12.30 -17.52
CA HIS A 164 -3.85 12.44 -17.96
C HIS A 164 -2.97 11.55 -17.10
N VAL A 165 -2.08 10.81 -17.77
CA VAL A 165 -1.09 9.96 -17.12
C VAL A 165 0.28 10.62 -17.15
N PHE A 166 1.15 10.20 -16.23
CA PHE A 166 2.54 10.61 -16.16
C PHE A 166 3.42 9.49 -16.72
N CYS A 167 4.62 9.81 -17.13
CA CYS A 167 5.60 8.80 -17.54
C CYS A 167 7.03 9.28 -17.30
N VAL A 168 7.92 8.33 -17.11
CA VAL A 168 9.36 8.55 -17.24
C VAL A 168 9.72 8.30 -18.70
N THR A 169 10.24 9.31 -19.38
CA THR A 169 10.65 9.18 -20.78
C THR A 169 11.93 8.39 -20.90
N ASP A 170 12.10 7.69 -22.01
CA ASP A 170 13.35 7.02 -22.35
C ASP A 170 14.07 7.70 -23.52
N LEU A 171 15.35 7.42 -23.67
CA LEU A 171 16.17 7.95 -24.76
C LEU A 171 16.00 7.09 -26.03
N LEU A 172 16.02 7.75 -27.16
CA LEU A 172 16.14 7.04 -28.45
C LEU A 172 17.44 6.26 -28.50
N ILE A 173 17.45 5.14 -29.20
CA ILE A 173 18.60 4.22 -29.29
C ILE A 173 19.90 4.93 -29.70
N HIS A 174 19.80 5.96 -30.55
CA HIS A 174 20.95 6.74 -30.99
C HIS A 174 21.58 7.61 -29.89
N LEU A 175 20.83 7.91 -28.83
CA LEU A 175 21.24 8.73 -27.69
C LEU A 175 21.50 7.88 -26.44
N SER A 176 21.21 6.59 -26.48
CA SER A 176 21.18 5.69 -25.31
C SER A 176 22.37 4.72 -25.23
N GLN A 177 23.43 4.94 -25.97
CA GLN A 177 24.57 4.01 -26.03
C GLN A 177 25.18 3.71 -24.67
N GLU A 178 25.26 4.71 -23.77
CA GLU A 178 25.75 4.51 -22.41
C GLU A 178 24.79 3.69 -21.54
N GLN A 179 23.48 3.72 -21.83
CA GLN A 179 22.48 2.92 -21.10
C GLN A 179 22.64 1.44 -21.35
N LEU A 180 23.10 1.05 -22.54
CA LEU A 180 23.29 -0.36 -22.91
C LEU A 180 24.40 -1.06 -22.12
N THR A 181 25.27 -0.29 -21.49
CA THR A 181 26.41 -0.80 -20.70
C THR A 181 26.24 -0.56 -19.19
N LYS A 182 25.19 0.14 -18.76
CA LYS A 182 24.90 0.36 -17.33
C LYS A 182 24.29 -0.88 -16.68
N GLU A 183 24.58 -1.06 -15.41
CA GLU A 183 23.91 -2.06 -14.59
C GLU A 183 22.40 -1.77 -14.51
N ALA A 184 21.59 -2.83 -14.37
CA ALA A 184 20.13 -2.74 -14.36
C ALA A 184 19.52 -2.17 -13.05
N SER A 185 20.37 -1.79 -12.10
CA SER A 185 19.99 -1.26 -10.80
C SER A 185 20.33 0.23 -10.65
#